data_e0fd063c954bf82e31ea9b5d5223d39c
#
_entry.id   e0fd063c954bf82e31ea9b5d5223d39c
#
_cell.length_a   1.000
_cell.length_b   1.000
_cell.length_c   1.000
_cell.angle_alpha   90.00
_cell.angle_beta   90.00
_cell.angle_gamma   90.00
#
_symmetry.space_group_name_H-M   'P 1'
#
loop_
_entity.id
_entity.type
_entity.pdbx_description
1 polymer ?
#
loop_
_entity_poly.entity_id
_entity_poly.type
_entity_poly.pdbx_seq_one_letter_code
_entity_poly.pdbx_strand_id
1 'polypeptide(L)'
;MKSPTFAFILAFFGAILSDQVLKQMILAGLRYEGPVISIVLAYNEGVAFSMLHFLGPYLKYIQIILIGSLGLFLWRQKELFNLNALPFGLILGAGSSNLLDRFVHGHVIDYVYWHYQFDFAIFNLADVLIDVGVGLIILKHFKIKNKQKGV
;
A
#
# COMPACT_ATOMS: atom_id res chain seq x y z
N MET A 1 -0.24 -26.46 5.83
CA MET A 1 -0.53 -25.11 5.26
C MET A 1 -0.52 -24.09 6.38
N LYS A 2 0.14 -22.93 6.23
CA LYS A 2 0.10 -21.86 7.25
C LYS A 2 -1.33 -21.30 7.33
N SER A 3 -1.81 -20.99 8.53
CA SER A 3 -3.15 -20.41 8.74
C SER A 3 -3.33 -19.14 7.91
N PRO A 4 -4.47 -18.94 7.21
CA PRO A 4 -4.78 -17.69 6.51
C PRO A 4 -4.61 -16.46 7.40
N THR A 5 -5.06 -16.55 8.66
CA THR A 5 -4.89 -15.48 9.64
C THR A 5 -3.43 -15.18 9.93
N PHE A 6 -2.57 -16.19 10.03
CA PHE A 6 -1.14 -15.98 10.21
C PHE A 6 -0.50 -15.28 9.01
N ALA A 7 -0.88 -15.69 7.78
CA ALA A 7 -0.40 -15.05 6.56
C ALA A 7 -0.84 -13.58 6.48
N PHE A 8 -2.09 -13.28 6.88
CA PHE A 8 -2.60 -11.92 6.96
C PHE A 8 -1.80 -11.07 7.96
N ILE A 9 -1.63 -11.56 9.20
CA ILE A 9 -0.93 -10.83 10.26
C ILE A 9 0.51 -10.54 9.86
N LEU A 10 1.21 -11.54 9.32
CA LEU A 10 2.59 -11.38 8.87
C LEU A 10 2.71 -10.34 7.73
N ALA A 11 1.80 -10.39 6.75
CA ALA A 11 1.79 -9.44 5.65
C ALA A 11 1.41 -8.02 6.12
N PHE A 12 0.43 -7.90 7.01
CA PHE A 12 -0.04 -6.62 7.55
C PHE A 12 1.06 -5.89 8.33
N PHE A 13 1.63 -6.55 9.34
CA PHE A 13 2.68 -5.91 10.14
C PHE A 13 4.00 -5.81 9.39
N GLY A 14 4.31 -6.78 8.52
CA GLY A 14 5.47 -6.71 7.64
C GLY A 14 5.43 -5.52 6.69
N ALA A 15 4.27 -5.22 6.10
CA ALA A 15 4.09 -4.05 5.24
C ALA A 15 4.29 -2.73 6.02
N ILE A 16 3.66 -2.60 7.18
CA ILE A 16 3.83 -1.41 8.03
C ILE A 16 5.30 -1.22 8.41
N LEU A 17 5.92 -2.28 8.95
CA LEU A 17 7.28 -2.18 9.47
C LEU A 17 8.29 -1.85 8.37
N SER A 18 8.22 -2.55 7.23
CA SER A 18 9.16 -2.33 6.13
C SER A 18 9.03 -0.92 5.52
N ASP A 19 7.80 -0.43 5.32
CA ASP A 19 7.58 0.91 4.78
C ASP A 19 8.00 1.99 5.77
N GLN A 20 7.63 1.87 7.05
CA GLN A 20 8.01 2.85 8.07
C GLN A 20 9.52 2.89 8.32
N VAL A 21 10.22 1.74 8.29
CA VAL A 21 11.70 1.72 8.39
C VAL A 21 12.32 2.50 7.25
N LEU A 22 11.89 2.27 6.00
CA LEU A 22 12.41 3.03 4.85
C LEU A 22 12.11 4.53 4.98
N LYS A 23 10.89 4.91 5.37
CA LYS A 23 10.52 6.31 5.58
C LYS A 23 11.39 6.98 6.65
N GLN A 24 11.70 6.29 7.75
CA GLN A 24 12.63 6.82 8.75
C GLN A 24 14.05 7.00 8.20
N MET A 25 14.55 6.08 7.37
CA MET A 25 15.86 6.25 6.71
C MET A 25 15.85 7.47 5.78
N ILE A 26 14.76 7.70 5.05
CA ILE A 26 14.58 8.88 4.19
C ILE A 26 14.56 10.16 5.02
N LEU A 27 13.83 10.19 6.12
CA LEU A 27 13.80 11.35 7.04
C LEU A 27 15.16 11.59 7.67
N ALA A 28 15.94 10.54 7.95
CA ALA A 28 17.31 10.64 8.46
C ALA A 28 18.35 11.10 7.41
N GLY A 29 17.90 11.34 6.16
CA GLY A 29 18.77 11.93 5.13
C GLY A 29 19.26 10.96 4.06
N LEU A 30 18.77 9.72 4.01
CA LEU A 30 19.10 8.80 2.90
C LEU A 30 18.63 9.40 1.57
N ARG A 31 19.57 9.57 0.64
CA ARG A 31 19.34 10.11 -0.72
C ARG A 31 20.19 9.34 -1.71
N TYR A 32 19.68 9.24 -2.94
CA TYR A 32 20.40 8.65 -4.05
C TYR A 32 19.96 9.32 -5.35
N GLU A 33 20.90 9.68 -6.20
CA GLU A 33 20.65 10.20 -7.54
C GLU A 33 21.16 9.19 -8.57
N GLY A 34 20.27 8.67 -9.40
CA GLY A 34 20.60 7.73 -10.46
C GLY A 34 20.00 8.18 -11.80
N PRO A 35 20.41 7.55 -12.91
CA PRO A 35 19.96 7.95 -14.25
C PRO A 35 18.51 7.55 -14.57
N VAL A 36 17.89 6.68 -13.78
CA VAL A 36 16.56 6.12 -14.02
C VAL A 36 15.65 6.34 -12.81
N ILE A 37 16.19 6.09 -11.62
CA ILE A 37 15.49 6.19 -10.34
C ILE A 37 16.36 7.01 -9.40
N SER A 38 15.75 7.95 -8.70
CA SER A 38 16.35 8.67 -7.59
C SER A 38 15.58 8.42 -6.29
N ILE A 39 16.28 8.47 -5.16
CA ILE A 39 15.69 8.43 -3.83
C ILE A 39 15.73 9.86 -3.30
N VAL A 40 14.55 10.43 -3.13
CA VAL A 40 14.35 11.83 -2.72
C VAL A 40 13.48 11.88 -1.45
N LEU A 41 13.18 13.06 -0.96
CA LEU A 41 12.14 13.26 0.05
C LEU A 41 11.05 14.14 -0.55
N ALA A 42 9.85 13.63 -0.62
CA ALA A 42 8.68 14.38 -1.04
C ALA A 42 7.56 14.22 0.00
N TYR A 43 6.82 15.29 0.22
CA TYR A 43 5.66 15.32 1.10
C TYR A 43 4.39 15.34 0.26
N ASN A 44 3.57 14.29 0.37
CA ASN A 44 2.35 14.12 -0.39
C ASN A 44 1.13 14.43 0.47
N GLU A 45 0.55 15.60 0.26
CA GLU A 45 -0.68 16.05 0.95
C GLU A 45 -1.97 15.53 0.29
N GLY A 46 -1.85 14.91 -0.89
CA GLY A 46 -2.97 14.37 -1.65
C GLY A 46 -3.03 12.84 -1.62
N VAL A 47 -3.54 12.29 -2.71
CA VAL A 47 -3.42 10.88 -3.11
C VAL A 47 -2.44 10.79 -4.28
N ALA A 48 -2.50 9.71 -5.08
CA ALA A 48 -1.62 9.55 -6.23
C ALA A 48 -1.54 10.85 -7.07
N PHE A 49 -0.34 11.23 -7.51
CA PHE A 49 -0.04 12.47 -8.26
C PHE A 49 -0.48 13.76 -7.53
N SER A 50 -0.47 13.76 -6.19
CA SER A 50 -0.97 14.87 -5.37
C SER A 50 -2.41 15.30 -5.69
N MET A 51 -3.19 14.41 -6.30
CA MET A 51 -4.62 14.66 -6.54
C MET A 51 -5.35 14.79 -5.20
N LEU A 52 -6.48 15.51 -5.21
CA LEU A 52 -7.28 15.76 -4.02
C LEU A 52 -6.52 16.44 -2.86
N HIS A 53 -5.42 17.15 -3.15
CA HIS A 53 -4.66 17.88 -2.12
C HIS A 53 -5.52 18.86 -1.33
N PHE A 54 -6.60 19.41 -1.95
CA PHE A 54 -7.58 20.28 -1.28
C PHE A 54 -8.35 19.57 -0.14
N LEU A 55 -8.35 18.21 -0.14
CA LEU A 55 -8.89 17.40 0.96
C LEU A 55 -7.83 17.03 2.00
N GLY A 56 -6.58 17.49 1.85
CA GLY A 56 -5.43 17.08 2.66
C GLY A 56 -5.73 16.74 4.12
N PRO A 57 -6.24 17.69 4.93
CA PRO A 57 -6.56 17.45 6.33
C PRO A 57 -7.63 16.37 6.58
N TYR A 58 -8.51 16.13 5.59
CA TYR A 58 -9.62 15.18 5.67
C TYR A 58 -9.27 13.80 5.11
N LEU A 59 -8.19 13.65 4.33
CA LEU A 59 -7.80 12.38 3.72
C LEU A 59 -7.57 11.27 4.73
N LYS A 60 -7.03 11.58 5.91
CA LYS A 60 -6.86 10.60 7.00
C LYS A 60 -8.20 10.00 7.47
N TYR A 61 -9.25 10.80 7.54
CA TYR A 61 -10.58 10.32 7.96
C TYR A 61 -11.23 9.46 6.87
N ILE A 62 -11.10 9.87 5.61
CA ILE A 62 -11.54 9.09 4.44
C ILE A 62 -10.82 7.75 4.43
N GLN A 63 -9.52 7.75 4.66
CA GLN A 63 -8.69 6.54 4.68
C GLN A 63 -9.05 5.60 5.83
N ILE A 64 -9.37 6.13 7.03
CA ILE A 64 -9.90 5.33 8.14
C ILE A 64 -11.20 4.62 7.73
N ILE A 65 -12.13 5.36 7.10
CA ILE A 65 -13.39 4.80 6.64
C ILE A 65 -13.15 3.68 5.62
N LEU A 66 -12.25 3.87 4.66
CA LEU A 66 -11.92 2.88 3.65
C LEU A 66 -11.28 1.62 4.25
N ILE A 67 -10.26 1.78 5.11
CA ILE A 67 -9.58 0.68 5.79
C ILE A 67 -10.57 -0.06 6.70
N GLY A 68 -11.35 0.67 7.49
CA GLY A 68 -12.35 0.11 8.39
C GLY A 68 -13.47 -0.62 7.66
N SER A 69 -13.97 -0.05 6.56
CA SER A 69 -15.00 -0.67 5.71
C SER A 69 -14.50 -1.97 5.08
N LEU A 70 -13.28 -1.94 4.54
CA LEU A 70 -12.68 -3.15 3.96
C LEU A 70 -12.45 -4.21 5.04
N GLY A 71 -11.93 -3.84 6.21
CA GLY A 71 -11.75 -4.75 7.33
C GLY A 71 -13.07 -5.40 7.78
N LEU A 72 -14.13 -4.59 7.94
CA LEU A 72 -15.46 -5.08 8.29
C LEU A 72 -16.06 -5.99 7.21
N PHE A 73 -15.89 -5.64 5.94
CA PHE A 73 -16.31 -6.47 4.81
C PHE A 73 -15.61 -7.83 4.84
N LEU A 74 -14.30 -7.86 5.02
CA LEU A 74 -13.51 -9.10 5.07
C LEU A 74 -13.86 -9.97 6.30
N TRP A 75 -14.16 -9.35 7.42
CA TRP A 75 -14.62 -10.06 8.62
C TRP A 75 -15.94 -10.82 8.35
N ARG A 76 -16.82 -10.24 7.55
CA ARG A 76 -18.08 -10.89 7.13
C ARG A 76 -17.89 -11.92 6.01
N GLN A 77 -16.91 -11.70 5.13
CA GLN A 77 -16.64 -12.54 3.95
C GLN A 77 -15.48 -13.50 4.21
N LYS A 78 -15.66 -14.44 5.13
CA LYS A 78 -14.59 -15.35 5.59
C LYS A 78 -13.95 -16.18 4.48
N GLU A 79 -14.72 -16.63 3.49
CA GLU A 79 -14.17 -17.40 2.36
C GLU A 79 -13.25 -16.53 1.50
N LEU A 80 -13.69 -15.31 1.18
CA LEU A 80 -12.90 -14.35 0.43
C LEU A 80 -11.60 -13.97 1.18
N PHE A 81 -11.73 -13.75 2.51
CA PHE A 81 -10.60 -13.51 3.38
C PHE A 81 -9.60 -14.67 3.35
N ASN A 82 -10.05 -15.89 3.58
CA ASN A 82 -9.21 -17.08 3.62
C ASN A 82 -8.47 -17.30 2.30
N LEU A 83 -9.15 -17.06 1.18
CA LEU A 83 -8.57 -17.18 -0.15
C LEU A 83 -7.49 -16.12 -0.41
N ASN A 84 -7.64 -14.91 0.12
CA ASN A 84 -6.80 -13.75 -0.20
C ASN A 84 -6.15 -13.11 1.04
N ALA A 85 -5.92 -13.86 2.10
CA ALA A 85 -5.44 -13.34 3.38
C ALA A 85 -4.12 -12.55 3.24
N LEU A 86 -3.13 -13.09 2.50
CA LEU A 86 -1.85 -12.40 2.27
C LEU A 86 -2.04 -11.08 1.47
N PRO A 87 -2.69 -11.07 0.30
CA PRO A 87 -2.96 -9.82 -0.42
C PRO A 87 -3.69 -8.77 0.42
N PHE A 88 -4.71 -9.17 1.17
CA PHE A 88 -5.42 -8.22 2.04
C PHE A 88 -4.57 -7.71 3.19
N GLY A 89 -3.67 -8.56 3.72
CA GLY A 89 -2.69 -8.12 4.70
C GLY A 89 -1.75 -7.04 4.14
N LEU A 90 -1.27 -7.21 2.89
CA LEU A 90 -0.44 -6.21 2.21
C LEU A 90 -1.21 -4.89 2.02
N ILE A 91 -2.42 -4.95 1.45
CA ILE A 91 -3.24 -3.75 1.16
C ILE A 91 -3.57 -2.98 2.45
N LEU A 92 -4.09 -3.68 3.46
CA LEU A 92 -4.50 -3.03 4.70
C LEU A 92 -3.29 -2.55 5.52
N GLY A 93 -2.20 -3.32 5.55
CA GLY A 93 -0.97 -2.92 6.24
C GLY A 93 -0.32 -1.70 5.60
N ALA A 94 -0.15 -1.73 4.28
CA ALA A 94 0.43 -0.62 3.53
C ALA A 94 -0.46 0.64 3.60
N GLY A 95 -1.78 0.49 3.44
CA GLY A 95 -2.72 1.59 3.66
C GLY A 95 -2.65 2.16 5.08
N SER A 96 -2.48 1.31 6.09
CA SER A 96 -2.30 1.75 7.48
C SER A 96 -0.98 2.48 7.69
N SER A 97 0.10 2.11 6.98
CA SER A 97 1.37 2.82 7.03
C SER A 97 1.25 4.26 6.48
N ASN A 98 0.61 4.44 5.31
CA ASN A 98 0.33 5.76 4.76
C ASN A 98 -0.65 6.57 5.63
N LEU A 99 -1.57 5.91 6.34
CA LEU A 99 -2.45 6.55 7.31
C LEU A 99 -1.67 7.05 8.53
N LEU A 100 -0.73 6.25 9.03
CA LEU A 100 0.14 6.62 10.14
C LEU A 100 0.92 7.91 9.84
N ASP A 101 1.50 8.01 8.64
CA ASP A 101 2.19 9.24 8.20
C ASP A 101 1.28 10.46 8.28
N ARG A 102 0.03 10.35 7.79
CA ARG A 102 -0.94 11.46 7.85
C ARG A 102 -1.31 11.88 9.26
N PHE A 103 -1.25 10.95 10.22
CA PHE A 103 -1.47 11.29 11.63
C PHE A 103 -0.25 11.95 12.27
N VAL A 104 0.95 11.46 11.98
CA VAL A 104 2.19 11.89 12.62
C VAL A 104 2.73 13.16 11.96
N HIS A 105 2.69 13.23 10.62
CA HIS A 105 3.34 14.27 9.84
C HIS A 105 2.38 15.21 9.13
N GLY A 106 1.09 14.86 9.04
CA GLY A 106 0.09 15.61 8.26
C GLY A 106 0.06 15.27 6.76
N HIS A 107 1.04 14.54 6.25
CA HIS A 107 1.22 14.15 4.85
C HIS A 107 1.81 12.74 4.77
N VAL A 108 1.86 12.15 3.58
CA VAL A 108 2.57 10.89 3.32
C VAL A 108 4.01 11.20 2.90
N ILE A 109 4.95 10.36 3.33
CA ILE A 109 6.36 10.43 2.95
C ILE A 109 6.56 9.55 1.72
N ASP A 110 6.84 10.21 0.58
CA ASP A 110 7.15 9.57 -0.69
C ASP A 110 8.64 9.76 -1.01
N TYR A 111 9.26 8.79 -1.70
CA TYR A 111 10.71 8.84 -1.86
C TYR A 111 11.26 8.19 -3.12
N VAL A 112 10.51 7.36 -3.86
CA VAL A 112 10.96 6.76 -5.11
C VAL A 112 10.52 7.63 -6.26
N TYR A 113 11.48 8.24 -6.96
CA TYR A 113 11.24 9.06 -8.13
C TYR A 113 11.77 8.36 -9.37
N TRP A 114 10.86 7.90 -10.22
CA TRP A 114 11.18 7.39 -11.55
C TRP A 114 11.16 8.55 -12.55
N HIS A 115 12.24 8.74 -13.30
CA HIS A 115 12.36 9.83 -14.27
C HIS A 115 13.06 9.40 -15.59
N TYR A 116 13.00 8.10 -15.92
CA TYR A 116 13.49 7.60 -17.20
C TYR A 116 12.42 7.75 -18.27
N GLN A 117 12.74 8.50 -19.36
CA GLN A 117 11.87 8.86 -20.49
C GLN A 117 10.66 9.75 -20.14
N PHE A 118 10.12 9.67 -18.96
CA PHE A 118 9.04 10.53 -18.45
C PHE A 118 9.13 10.62 -16.93
N ASP A 119 8.62 11.71 -16.38
CA ASP A 119 8.52 11.91 -14.94
C ASP A 119 7.28 11.21 -14.41
N PHE A 120 7.49 10.21 -13.55
CA PHE A 120 6.42 9.56 -12.83
C PHE A 120 6.19 10.23 -11.49
N ALA A 121 5.01 10.04 -10.88
CA ALA A 121 4.76 10.49 -9.53
C ALA A 121 5.75 9.86 -8.56
N ILE A 122 6.22 10.64 -7.58
CA ILE A 122 7.02 10.10 -6.49
C ILE A 122 6.11 9.22 -5.63
N PHE A 123 6.57 8.04 -5.27
CA PHE A 123 5.81 7.03 -4.52
C PHE A 123 6.67 6.39 -3.43
N ASN A 124 6.08 5.53 -2.62
CA ASN A 124 6.71 4.82 -1.52
C ASN A 124 6.50 3.30 -1.59
N LEU A 125 7.07 2.55 -0.66
CA LEU A 125 6.90 1.08 -0.61
C LEU A 125 5.45 0.69 -0.34
N ALA A 126 4.72 1.43 0.48
CA ALA A 126 3.31 1.12 0.75
C ALA A 126 2.46 1.15 -0.52
N ASP A 127 2.69 2.11 -1.42
CA ASP A 127 1.97 2.18 -2.70
C ASP A 127 2.24 0.93 -3.55
N VAL A 128 3.51 0.52 -3.65
CA VAL A 128 3.90 -0.73 -4.35
C VAL A 128 3.24 -1.95 -3.73
N LEU A 129 3.19 -2.05 -2.40
CA LEU A 129 2.59 -3.19 -1.71
C LEU A 129 1.06 -3.24 -1.89
N ILE A 130 0.38 -2.09 -1.98
CA ILE A 130 -1.04 -2.02 -2.34
C ILE A 130 -1.23 -2.57 -3.76
N ASP A 131 -0.45 -2.10 -4.73
CA ASP A 131 -0.55 -2.54 -6.12
C ASP A 131 -0.25 -4.04 -6.28
N VAL A 132 0.78 -4.55 -5.60
CA VAL A 132 1.09 -5.98 -5.53
C VAL A 132 -0.08 -6.77 -4.94
N GLY A 133 -0.66 -6.30 -3.84
CA GLY A 133 -1.81 -6.92 -3.21
C GLY A 133 -3.02 -7.02 -4.15
N VAL A 134 -3.34 -5.92 -4.83
CA VAL A 134 -4.42 -5.87 -5.84
C VAL A 134 -4.11 -6.81 -7.00
N GLY A 135 -2.90 -6.76 -7.54
CA GLY A 135 -2.45 -7.64 -8.63
C GLY A 135 -2.58 -9.13 -8.28
N LEU A 136 -2.20 -9.51 -7.05
CA LEU A 136 -2.34 -10.89 -6.56
C LEU A 136 -3.80 -11.35 -6.48
N ILE A 137 -4.73 -10.48 -6.06
CA ILE A 137 -6.17 -10.79 -6.05
C ILE A 137 -6.68 -11.04 -7.46
N ILE A 138 -6.33 -10.15 -8.39
CA ILE A 138 -6.73 -10.23 -9.79
C ILE A 138 -6.21 -11.53 -10.43
N LEU A 139 -4.93 -11.84 -10.26
CA LEU A 139 -4.31 -13.06 -10.80
C LEU A 139 -4.96 -14.32 -10.26
N LYS A 140 -5.27 -14.36 -8.96
CA LYS A 140 -6.00 -15.48 -8.36
C LYS A 140 -7.40 -15.64 -8.93
N HIS A 141 -8.12 -14.54 -9.11
CA HIS A 141 -9.46 -14.56 -9.69
C HIS A 141 -9.46 -15.19 -11.09
N PHE A 142 -8.55 -14.75 -11.98
CA PHE A 142 -8.42 -15.30 -13.32
C PHE A 142 -8.04 -16.78 -13.30
N LYS A 143 -7.13 -17.19 -12.43
CA LYS A 143 -6.70 -18.60 -12.30
C LYS A 143 -7.86 -19.51 -11.87
N ILE A 144 -8.69 -19.08 -10.94
CA ILE A 144 -9.87 -19.85 -10.48
C ILE A 144 -10.90 -19.93 -11.60
N LYS A 145 -11.19 -18.82 -12.29
CA LYS A 145 -12.16 -18.80 -13.40
C LYS A 145 -11.76 -19.72 -14.55
N ASN A 146 -10.47 -19.75 -14.92
CA ASN A 146 -9.97 -20.63 -15.96
C ASN A 146 -10.09 -22.11 -15.56
N LYS A 147 -9.77 -22.46 -14.30
CA LYS A 147 -9.94 -23.82 -13.79
C LYS A 147 -11.39 -24.31 -13.81
N GLN A 148 -12.35 -23.40 -13.60
CA GLN A 148 -13.80 -23.73 -13.67
C GLN A 148 -14.29 -23.91 -15.11
N LYS A 149 -13.61 -23.34 -16.10
CA LYS A 149 -13.96 -23.46 -17.52
C LYS A 149 -13.35 -24.68 -18.20
N GLY A 150 -12.60 -25.51 -17.48
CA GLY A 150 -12.02 -26.77 -18.00
C GLY A 150 -10.82 -26.58 -18.94
N VAL A 151 -10.15 -25.45 -18.87
CA VAL A 151 -8.92 -25.14 -19.62
C VAL A 151 -7.72 -25.26 -18.68
#